data_62a2a686b2d86b25aca2276b8a8a2dbf
#
_entry.id   62a2a686b2d86b25aca2276b8a8a2dbf
#
_cell.length_a   1.000
_cell.length_b   1.000
_cell.length_c   1.000
_cell.angle_alpha   90.00
_cell.angle_beta   90.00
_cell.angle_gamma   90.00
#
_symmetry.space_group_name_H-M   'P 1'
#
loop_
_entity.id
_entity.type
_entity.pdbx_description
1 polymer ?
#
loop_
_entity_poly.entity_id
_entity_poly.type
_entity_poly.pdbx_seq_one_letter_code
_entity_poly.pdbx_strand_id
1 'polypeptide(L)'
;VEPHHYHLFDKKGELLVLRPDVTSQIGRVIASTRVHTPTKFSYSGKVFHYQEELRGLANELSQAGIEIIGYPAREAVLEAIKTAKQSLDLAQVKSYQFEFSHAAILQTILESLVLDSQEEAQLLDYIRKKNRTGIFEFTRTRSSEFDDFLQELPYLFGPSQQVLARAREIVDNERILTALDDVEQVLQSLSGLLDQTTMDLGQVAAMPYYTGLTFKVFGDRVPDAFLSGGRYDQLFKRFGAAELTAIGWSLDIDSVYQAIHDDLPDEGGKEGDSR
;
A
#
# COMPACT_ATOMS: atom_id res chain seq x y z
N VAL A 1 -11.35 2.54 -19.11
CA VAL A 1 -9.93 2.22 -19.31
C VAL A 1 -9.17 3.05 -18.28
N GLU A 2 -8.50 2.41 -17.33
CA GLU A 2 -7.76 3.14 -16.32
C GLU A 2 -6.54 3.82 -16.95
N PRO A 3 -6.32 5.12 -16.72
CA PRO A 3 -5.32 5.91 -17.44
C PRO A 3 -3.85 5.53 -17.14
N HIS A 4 -3.62 4.73 -16.10
CA HIS A 4 -2.28 4.36 -15.64
C HIS A 4 -1.82 2.96 -16.07
N HIS A 5 -2.50 2.33 -17.03
CA HIS A 5 -2.14 1.01 -17.52
C HIS A 5 -1.65 1.06 -18.97
N TYR A 6 -0.68 0.20 -19.30
CA TYR A 6 -0.27 -0.04 -20.68
C TYR A 6 -1.25 -0.96 -21.38
N HIS A 7 -1.85 -0.46 -22.45
CA HIS A 7 -2.82 -1.18 -23.27
C HIS A 7 -2.19 -1.62 -24.60
N LEU A 8 -2.53 -2.81 -25.05
CA LEU A 8 -2.15 -3.34 -26.35
C LEU A 8 -3.29 -4.19 -26.93
N PHE A 9 -3.25 -4.43 -28.24
CA PHE A 9 -4.21 -5.30 -28.89
C PHE A 9 -3.52 -6.59 -29.32
N ASP A 10 -4.19 -7.72 -29.11
CA ASP A 10 -3.73 -8.99 -29.63
C ASP A 10 -4.00 -9.10 -31.18
N LYS A 11 -3.60 -10.24 -31.76
CA LYS A 11 -3.83 -10.49 -33.20
C LYS A 11 -5.31 -10.60 -33.58
N LYS A 12 -6.21 -10.76 -32.63
CA LYS A 12 -7.66 -10.83 -32.82
C LYS A 12 -8.35 -9.49 -32.58
N GLY A 13 -7.60 -8.45 -32.17
CA GLY A 13 -8.12 -7.14 -31.82
C GLY A 13 -8.67 -7.06 -30.39
N GLU A 14 -8.40 -8.05 -29.53
CA GLU A 14 -8.78 -8.01 -28.13
C GLU A 14 -7.86 -7.07 -27.35
N LEU A 15 -8.47 -6.24 -26.48
CA LEU A 15 -7.71 -5.33 -25.62
C LEU A 15 -7.02 -6.10 -24.50
N LEU A 16 -5.72 -6.00 -24.45
CA LEU A 16 -4.87 -6.55 -23.41
C LEU A 16 -4.25 -5.44 -22.58
N VAL A 17 -3.88 -5.78 -21.34
CA VAL A 17 -3.19 -4.89 -20.41
C VAL A 17 -1.90 -5.57 -19.94
N LEU A 18 -0.78 -4.86 -19.96
CA LEU A 18 0.40 -5.31 -19.25
C LEU A 18 0.07 -5.32 -17.76
N ARG A 19 0.44 -6.41 -17.07
CA ARG A 19 0.05 -6.61 -15.67
C ARG A 19 0.56 -5.49 -14.77
N PRO A 20 -0.32 -4.75 -14.06
CA PRO A 20 0.09 -3.72 -13.12
C PRO A 20 0.45 -4.30 -11.74
N ASP A 21 -0.05 -5.49 -11.41
CA ASP A 21 0.22 -6.21 -10.16
C ASP A 21 0.12 -7.73 -10.35
N VAL A 22 0.66 -8.48 -9.42
CA VAL A 22 0.57 -9.95 -9.42
C VAL A 22 -0.58 -10.43 -8.55
N THR A 23 -0.97 -9.71 -7.52
CA THR A 23 -2.03 -10.07 -6.57
C THR A 23 -3.36 -10.30 -7.26
N SER A 24 -3.77 -9.40 -8.17
CA SER A 24 -5.00 -9.54 -8.96
C SER A 24 -4.97 -10.79 -9.85
N GLN A 25 -3.80 -11.16 -10.38
CA GLN A 25 -3.66 -12.38 -11.19
C GLN A 25 -3.79 -13.64 -10.33
N ILE A 26 -3.19 -13.66 -9.13
CA ILE A 26 -3.36 -14.75 -8.17
C ILE A 26 -4.84 -14.87 -7.78
N GLY A 27 -5.51 -13.75 -7.52
CA GLY A 27 -6.96 -13.73 -7.25
C GLY A 27 -7.77 -14.37 -8.38
N ARG A 28 -7.46 -14.05 -9.62
CA ARG A 28 -8.09 -14.66 -10.80
C ARG A 28 -7.80 -16.14 -10.93
N VAL A 29 -6.56 -16.58 -10.66
CA VAL A 29 -6.18 -18.00 -10.67
C VAL A 29 -6.97 -18.77 -9.62
N ILE A 30 -7.05 -18.27 -8.38
CA ILE A 30 -7.80 -18.91 -7.29
C ILE A 30 -9.28 -19.06 -7.67
N ALA A 31 -9.88 -18.00 -8.21
CA ALA A 31 -11.28 -18.02 -8.62
C ALA A 31 -11.57 -19.02 -9.76
N SER A 32 -10.65 -19.15 -10.72
CA SER A 32 -10.84 -19.96 -11.93
C SER A 32 -10.43 -21.42 -11.78
N THR A 33 -9.43 -21.71 -10.95
CA THR A 33 -8.84 -23.07 -10.84
C THR A 33 -9.25 -23.82 -9.59
N ARG A 34 -10.07 -23.21 -8.71
CA ARG A 34 -10.52 -23.82 -7.45
C ARG A 34 -9.38 -24.33 -6.57
N VAL A 35 -8.31 -23.54 -6.47
CA VAL A 35 -7.20 -23.84 -5.56
C VAL A 35 -7.74 -24.05 -4.15
N HIS A 36 -7.26 -25.09 -3.47
CA HIS A 36 -7.63 -25.33 -2.08
C HIS A 36 -7.10 -24.22 -1.18
N THR A 37 -7.96 -23.70 -0.34
CA THR A 37 -7.62 -22.72 0.71
C THR A 37 -7.74 -23.40 2.08
N PRO A 38 -6.93 -23.01 3.09
CA PRO A 38 -5.95 -21.92 3.08
C PRO A 38 -4.69 -22.24 2.25
N THR A 39 -4.09 -21.21 1.65
CA THR A 39 -2.91 -21.36 0.81
C THR A 39 -2.00 -20.13 0.90
N LYS A 40 -0.73 -20.32 0.54
CA LYS A 40 0.28 -19.27 0.46
C LYS A 40 0.97 -19.33 -0.89
N PHE A 41 1.21 -18.17 -1.47
CA PHE A 41 1.97 -18.01 -2.69
C PHE A 41 3.19 -17.13 -2.44
N SER A 42 4.27 -17.43 -3.12
CA SER A 42 5.37 -16.50 -3.33
C SER A 42 5.58 -16.32 -4.83
N TYR A 43 5.97 -15.13 -5.22
CA TYR A 43 6.18 -14.82 -6.62
C TYR A 43 7.37 -13.89 -6.81
N SER A 44 7.93 -13.93 -8.02
CA SER A 44 8.84 -12.92 -8.53
C SER A 44 8.52 -12.70 -10.00
N GLY A 45 8.56 -11.45 -10.43
CA GLY A 45 8.27 -11.11 -11.82
C GLY A 45 8.15 -9.60 -12.05
N LYS A 46 7.98 -9.24 -13.31
CA LYS A 46 7.85 -7.84 -13.71
C LYS A 46 6.41 -7.38 -13.69
N VAL A 47 6.21 -6.13 -13.24
CA VAL A 47 4.94 -5.39 -13.33
C VAL A 47 5.18 -4.09 -14.08
N PHE A 48 4.11 -3.50 -14.61
CA PHE A 48 4.21 -2.35 -15.51
C PHE A 48 3.24 -1.26 -15.05
N HIS A 49 3.81 -0.10 -14.70
CA HIS A 49 3.06 1.08 -14.30
C HIS A 49 3.34 2.20 -15.30
N TYR A 50 2.30 2.81 -15.82
CA TYR A 50 2.49 4.05 -16.57
C TYR A 50 2.80 5.17 -15.57
N GLN A 51 4.01 5.69 -15.66
CA GLN A 51 4.46 6.83 -14.87
C GLN A 51 4.38 8.09 -15.73
N GLU A 52 4.02 9.21 -15.11
CA GLU A 52 4.12 10.49 -15.79
C GLU A 52 5.58 10.78 -16.14
N GLU A 53 5.81 11.29 -17.34
CA GLU A 53 7.15 11.66 -17.81
C GLU A 53 7.84 12.63 -16.82
N LEU A 54 9.16 12.56 -16.74
CA LEU A 54 10.05 13.43 -15.96
C LEU A 54 10.10 13.18 -14.43
N ARG A 55 9.50 12.10 -13.91
CA ARG A 55 9.65 11.75 -12.49
C ARG A 55 10.84 10.83 -12.19
N GLY A 56 11.56 10.38 -13.21
CA GLY A 56 12.69 9.45 -13.03
C GLY A 56 12.30 8.05 -12.54
N LEU A 57 10.99 7.74 -12.51
CA LEU A 57 10.47 6.44 -12.07
C LEU A 57 10.46 5.46 -13.24
N ALA A 58 10.83 4.20 -12.98
CA ALA A 58 10.77 3.14 -13.99
C ALA A 58 9.31 2.73 -14.26
N ASN A 59 9.00 2.49 -15.54
CA ASN A 59 7.69 1.97 -15.95
C ASN A 59 7.60 0.45 -15.82
N GLU A 60 8.73 -0.25 -15.79
CA GLU A 60 8.86 -1.68 -15.56
C GLU A 60 9.56 -1.88 -14.23
N LEU A 61 8.93 -2.59 -13.31
CA LEU A 61 9.43 -2.85 -11.97
C LEU A 61 9.63 -4.36 -11.77
N SER A 62 10.75 -4.75 -11.18
CA SER A 62 11.00 -6.13 -10.77
C SER A 62 10.47 -6.33 -9.36
N GLN A 63 9.39 -7.10 -9.21
CA GLN A 63 8.79 -7.35 -7.89
C GLN A 63 9.02 -8.78 -7.41
N ALA A 64 9.16 -8.92 -6.09
CA ALA A 64 8.96 -10.19 -5.39
C ALA A 64 7.94 -9.98 -4.28
N GLY A 65 7.18 -11.01 -3.94
CA GLY A 65 6.15 -10.88 -2.92
C GLY A 65 5.55 -12.20 -2.46
N ILE A 66 4.67 -12.11 -1.47
CA ILE A 66 3.89 -13.23 -0.95
C ILE A 66 2.41 -12.86 -0.84
N GLU A 67 1.57 -13.89 -0.90
CA GLU A 67 0.13 -13.79 -0.63
C GLU A 67 -0.27 -14.91 0.33
N ILE A 68 -0.97 -14.57 1.41
CA ILE A 68 -1.47 -15.48 2.44
C ILE A 68 -2.99 -15.42 2.41
N ILE A 69 -3.66 -16.52 2.05
CA ILE A 69 -5.07 -16.53 1.68
C ILE A 69 -5.81 -17.61 2.44
N GLY A 70 -6.96 -17.26 3.04
CA GLY A 70 -7.84 -18.18 3.75
C GLY A 70 -7.37 -18.56 5.16
N TYR A 71 -6.35 -17.94 5.70
CA TYR A 71 -5.92 -18.09 7.10
C TYR A 71 -6.66 -17.12 8.02
N PRO A 72 -6.71 -17.40 9.34
CA PRO A 72 -7.24 -16.43 10.31
C PRO A 72 -6.56 -15.06 10.17
N ALA A 73 -7.36 -14.01 10.10
CA ALA A 73 -6.88 -12.69 9.70
C ALA A 73 -5.69 -12.19 10.52
N ARG A 74 -5.76 -12.28 11.85
CA ARG A 74 -4.69 -11.81 12.73
C ARG A 74 -3.38 -12.58 12.54
N GLU A 75 -3.46 -13.91 12.43
CA GLU A 75 -2.30 -14.76 12.21
C GLU A 75 -1.63 -14.45 10.87
N ALA A 76 -2.45 -14.30 9.82
CA ALA A 76 -1.99 -13.97 8.49
C ALA A 76 -1.29 -12.59 8.45
N VAL A 77 -1.85 -11.58 9.12
CA VAL A 77 -1.26 -10.24 9.22
C VAL A 77 0.11 -10.29 9.90
N LEU A 78 0.19 -10.95 11.04
CA LEU A 78 1.45 -11.08 11.79
C LEU A 78 2.51 -11.87 10.99
N GLU A 79 2.11 -12.91 10.29
CA GLU A 79 3.01 -13.68 9.43
C GLU A 79 3.50 -12.84 8.24
N ALA A 80 2.61 -12.10 7.58
CA ALA A 80 2.98 -11.24 6.46
C ALA A 80 4.03 -10.18 6.87
N ILE A 81 3.83 -9.52 8.02
CA ILE A 81 4.78 -8.51 8.50
C ILE A 81 6.11 -9.17 8.93
N LYS A 82 6.06 -10.31 9.62
CA LYS A 82 7.28 -11.06 10.00
C LYS A 82 8.09 -11.50 8.79
N THR A 83 7.44 -12.03 7.78
CA THR A 83 8.12 -12.46 6.54
C THR A 83 8.66 -11.27 5.75
N ALA A 84 7.95 -10.12 5.73
CA ALA A 84 8.47 -8.89 5.13
C ALA A 84 9.78 -8.48 5.82
N LYS A 85 9.79 -8.39 7.16
CA LYS A 85 11.00 -8.08 7.94
C LYS A 85 12.12 -9.07 7.67
N GLN A 86 11.83 -10.37 7.74
CA GLN A 86 12.83 -11.42 7.48
C GLN A 86 13.43 -11.33 6.07
N SER A 87 12.63 -10.98 5.07
CA SER A 87 13.12 -10.80 3.70
C SER A 87 14.10 -9.63 3.59
N LEU A 88 13.82 -8.52 4.28
CA LEU A 88 14.71 -7.36 4.31
C LEU A 88 16.00 -7.65 5.09
N ASP A 89 15.91 -8.36 6.21
CA ASP A 89 17.08 -8.78 7.01
C ASP A 89 17.99 -9.73 6.19
N LEU A 90 17.40 -10.69 5.49
CA LEU A 90 18.14 -11.62 4.60
C LEU A 90 18.76 -10.90 3.42
N ALA A 91 18.09 -9.88 2.87
CA ALA A 91 18.63 -9.00 1.84
C ALA A 91 19.68 -8.02 2.39
N GLN A 92 19.95 -8.02 3.71
CA GLN A 92 20.92 -7.15 4.38
C GLN A 92 20.60 -5.64 4.28
N VAL A 93 19.33 -5.29 4.16
CA VAL A 93 18.91 -3.88 4.28
C VAL A 93 19.12 -3.43 5.73
N LYS A 94 20.02 -2.49 5.96
CA LYS A 94 20.47 -2.12 7.32
C LYS A 94 19.57 -1.15 8.05
N SER A 95 18.92 -0.25 7.29
CA SER A 95 18.08 0.81 7.86
C SER A 95 16.77 0.86 7.10
N TYR A 96 15.70 0.56 7.81
CA TYR A 96 14.34 0.64 7.27
C TYR A 96 13.31 0.86 8.38
N GLN A 97 12.18 1.43 8.01
CA GLN A 97 11.09 1.73 8.93
C GLN A 97 9.75 1.26 8.38
N PHE A 98 8.98 0.59 9.21
CA PHE A 98 7.59 0.23 8.91
C PHE A 98 6.67 1.40 9.26
N GLU A 99 5.86 1.78 8.28
CA GLU A 99 4.76 2.73 8.41
C GLU A 99 3.44 2.00 8.21
N PHE A 100 2.52 2.15 9.17
CA PHE A 100 1.23 1.49 9.18
C PHE A 100 0.10 2.46 8.87
N SER A 101 -0.98 1.94 8.30
CA SER A 101 -2.25 2.61 8.10
C SER A 101 -3.39 1.60 8.11
N HIS A 102 -4.62 2.06 7.89
CA HIS A 102 -5.76 1.18 7.77
C HIS A 102 -6.75 1.70 6.72
N ALA A 103 -7.01 0.93 5.67
CA ALA A 103 -7.82 1.34 4.54
C ALA A 103 -9.27 1.72 4.92
N ALA A 104 -9.86 1.05 5.93
CA ALA A 104 -11.21 1.32 6.35
C ALA A 104 -11.41 2.74 6.90
N ILE A 105 -10.37 3.44 7.34
CA ILE A 105 -10.48 4.81 7.84
C ILE A 105 -10.96 5.74 6.73
N LEU A 106 -10.21 5.84 5.63
CA LEU A 106 -10.60 6.67 4.50
C LEU A 106 -11.87 6.16 3.81
N GLN A 107 -12.06 4.84 3.72
CA GLN A 107 -13.28 4.25 3.15
C GLN A 107 -14.52 4.68 3.94
N THR A 108 -14.47 4.64 5.28
CA THR A 108 -15.59 5.06 6.13
C THR A 108 -15.94 6.54 5.89
N ILE A 109 -14.95 7.39 5.77
CA ILE A 109 -15.15 8.81 5.48
C ILE A 109 -15.78 9.03 4.10
N LEU A 110 -15.20 8.41 3.06
CA LEU A 110 -15.68 8.55 1.68
C LEU A 110 -17.10 8.01 1.50
N GLU A 111 -17.43 6.87 2.11
CA GLU A 111 -18.77 6.31 2.08
C GLU A 111 -19.83 7.24 2.71
N SER A 112 -19.46 8.04 3.70
CA SER A 112 -20.37 8.97 4.37
C SER A 112 -20.60 10.28 3.59
N LEU A 113 -19.65 10.69 2.76
CA LEU A 113 -19.64 12.01 2.13
C LEU A 113 -20.51 12.13 0.88
N VAL A 114 -20.98 11.04 0.28
CA VAL A 114 -21.80 11.03 -0.96
C VAL A 114 -21.20 11.97 -2.03
N LEU A 115 -19.99 11.68 -2.46
CA LEU A 115 -19.24 12.46 -3.45
C LEU A 115 -19.47 11.92 -4.85
N ASP A 116 -19.37 12.79 -5.86
CA ASP A 116 -19.16 12.33 -7.21
C ASP A 116 -17.67 11.93 -7.43
N SER A 117 -17.39 11.28 -8.55
CA SER A 117 -16.04 10.76 -8.83
C SER A 117 -14.97 11.86 -8.94
N GLN A 118 -15.34 13.08 -9.33
CA GLN A 118 -14.41 14.19 -9.43
C GLN A 118 -14.12 14.78 -8.04
N GLU A 119 -15.13 14.94 -7.21
CA GLU A 119 -15.01 15.40 -5.84
C GLU A 119 -14.19 14.42 -4.99
N GLU A 120 -14.44 13.12 -5.15
CA GLU A 120 -13.66 12.06 -4.48
C GLU A 120 -12.19 12.12 -4.89
N ALA A 121 -11.91 12.17 -6.18
CA ALA A 121 -10.54 12.26 -6.70
C ALA A 121 -9.83 13.51 -6.18
N GLN A 122 -10.53 14.65 -6.11
CA GLN A 122 -9.99 15.90 -5.59
C GLN A 122 -9.67 15.81 -4.10
N LEU A 123 -10.57 15.26 -3.28
CA LEU A 123 -10.34 15.06 -1.85
C LEU A 123 -9.16 14.14 -1.60
N LEU A 124 -9.10 13.00 -2.30
CA LEU A 124 -7.98 12.06 -2.21
C LEU A 124 -6.64 12.70 -2.62
N ASP A 125 -6.64 13.57 -3.62
CA ASP A 125 -5.44 14.33 -4.01
C ASP A 125 -5.00 15.31 -2.92
N TYR A 126 -5.94 16.01 -2.30
CA TYR A 126 -5.63 16.90 -1.17
C TYR A 126 -5.06 16.12 0.03
N ILE A 127 -5.63 14.97 0.35
CA ILE A 127 -5.15 14.10 1.45
C ILE A 127 -3.74 13.59 1.12
N ARG A 128 -3.53 13.07 -0.08
CA ARG A 128 -2.22 12.52 -0.54
C ARG A 128 -1.12 13.56 -0.48
N LYS A 129 -1.42 14.81 -0.88
CA LYS A 129 -0.49 15.94 -0.86
C LYS A 129 -0.40 16.63 0.49
N LYS A 130 -1.14 16.18 1.49
CA LYS A 130 -1.29 16.83 2.81
C LYS A 130 -1.64 18.33 2.66
N ASN A 131 -2.49 18.64 1.65
CA ASN A 131 -2.94 19.99 1.33
C ASN A 131 -4.02 20.46 2.30
N ARG A 132 -3.58 21.07 3.41
CA ARG A 132 -4.42 21.57 4.50
C ARG A 132 -5.48 22.56 4.03
N THR A 133 -5.07 23.51 3.20
CA THR A 133 -5.98 24.54 2.67
C THR A 133 -7.07 23.90 1.82
N GLY A 134 -6.71 22.96 0.93
CA GLY A 134 -7.67 22.25 0.10
C GLY A 134 -8.66 21.44 0.93
N ILE A 135 -8.21 20.73 1.97
CA ILE A 135 -9.09 19.96 2.87
C ILE A 135 -10.02 20.91 3.63
N PHE A 136 -9.50 22.02 4.18
CA PHE A 136 -10.32 23.01 4.91
C PHE A 136 -11.41 23.62 4.03
N GLU A 137 -11.10 24.03 2.79
CA GLU A 137 -12.11 24.58 1.87
C GLU A 137 -13.11 23.50 1.44
N PHE A 138 -12.68 22.26 1.28
CA PHE A 138 -13.55 21.12 0.97
C PHE A 138 -14.57 20.91 2.10
N THR A 139 -14.14 20.82 3.36
CA THR A 139 -15.04 20.63 4.52
C THR A 139 -15.99 21.80 4.72
N ARG A 140 -15.60 23.03 4.40
CA ARG A 140 -16.50 24.19 4.42
C ARG A 140 -17.65 24.09 3.42
N THR A 141 -17.43 23.48 2.29
CA THR A 141 -18.43 23.33 1.22
C THR A 141 -19.25 22.06 1.34
N ARG A 142 -18.69 21.03 1.98
CA ARG A 142 -19.27 19.69 2.16
C ARG A 142 -19.15 19.28 3.62
N SER A 143 -19.98 19.91 4.49
CA SER A 143 -19.94 19.60 5.92
C SER A 143 -20.39 18.17 6.22
N SER A 144 -19.66 17.51 7.11
CA SER A 144 -19.91 16.14 7.56
C SER A 144 -19.53 15.96 9.03
N GLU A 145 -19.87 14.82 9.60
CA GLU A 145 -19.42 14.43 10.95
C GLU A 145 -17.88 14.23 11.03
N PHE A 146 -17.19 14.14 9.90
CA PHE A 146 -15.75 13.92 9.82
C PHE A 146 -14.92 15.19 9.57
N ASP A 147 -15.52 16.38 9.60
CA ASP A 147 -14.82 17.62 9.26
C ASP A 147 -13.57 17.84 10.11
N ASP A 148 -13.69 17.71 11.44
CA ASP A 148 -12.55 17.85 12.36
C ASP A 148 -11.48 16.79 12.11
N PHE A 149 -11.90 15.55 11.90
CA PHE A 149 -10.96 14.46 11.62
C PHE A 149 -10.25 14.66 10.27
N LEU A 150 -10.96 15.05 9.22
CA LEU A 150 -10.39 15.36 7.90
C LEU A 150 -9.38 16.50 7.97
N GLN A 151 -9.68 17.58 8.72
CA GLN A 151 -8.76 18.70 8.89
C GLN A 151 -7.50 18.33 9.68
N GLU A 152 -7.61 17.38 10.62
CA GLU A 152 -6.48 16.84 11.38
C GLU A 152 -5.67 15.77 10.64
N LEU A 153 -6.26 15.12 9.64
CA LEU A 153 -5.65 14.00 8.91
C LEU A 153 -4.22 14.29 8.37
N PRO A 154 -3.91 15.50 7.84
CA PRO A 154 -2.55 15.86 7.43
C PRO A 154 -1.51 15.86 8.54
N TYR A 155 -1.94 15.84 9.81
CA TYR A 155 -1.07 15.82 10.99
C TYR A 155 -1.04 14.46 11.69
N LEU A 156 -1.94 13.55 11.32
CA LEU A 156 -2.03 12.22 11.89
C LEU A 156 -0.99 11.29 11.26
N PHE A 157 0.28 11.66 11.35
CA PHE A 157 1.44 10.85 10.96
C PHE A 157 2.59 11.00 11.95
N GLY A 158 3.44 10.00 12.03
CA GLY A 158 4.60 9.97 12.93
C GLY A 158 4.64 8.71 13.81
N PRO A 159 5.23 8.76 15.02
CA PRO A 159 5.31 7.61 15.91
C PRO A 159 3.93 7.02 16.20
N SER A 160 3.76 5.71 15.96
CA SER A 160 2.45 5.04 15.95
C SER A 160 1.62 5.29 17.22
N GLN A 161 2.24 5.23 18.41
CA GLN A 161 1.53 5.43 19.68
C GLN A 161 0.97 6.84 19.82
N GLN A 162 1.70 7.85 19.35
CA GLN A 162 1.26 9.25 19.39
C GLN A 162 0.12 9.49 18.43
N VAL A 163 0.21 8.93 17.21
CA VAL A 163 -0.84 9.05 16.19
C VAL A 163 -2.13 8.37 16.65
N LEU A 164 -2.04 7.14 17.22
CA LEU A 164 -3.20 6.44 17.76
C LEU A 164 -3.87 7.23 18.87
N ALA A 165 -3.10 7.75 19.84
CA ALA A 165 -3.65 8.54 20.95
C ALA A 165 -4.39 9.78 20.43
N ARG A 166 -3.74 10.56 19.53
CA ARG A 166 -4.35 11.77 18.97
C ARG A 166 -5.59 11.47 18.12
N ALA A 167 -5.57 10.43 17.30
CA ALA A 167 -6.72 10.06 16.49
C ALA A 167 -7.95 9.73 17.35
N ARG A 168 -7.76 9.01 18.47
CA ARG A 168 -8.83 8.65 19.40
C ARG A 168 -9.45 9.86 20.13
N GLU A 169 -8.71 10.96 20.28
CA GLU A 169 -9.22 12.19 20.90
C GLU A 169 -10.21 12.94 20.01
N ILE A 170 -10.12 12.76 18.69
CA ILE A 170 -10.85 13.56 17.70
C ILE A 170 -11.89 12.76 16.91
N VAL A 171 -11.90 11.44 17.02
CA VAL A 171 -12.85 10.59 16.28
C VAL A 171 -13.86 9.96 17.25
N ASP A 172 -15.15 10.06 16.88
CA ASP A 172 -16.27 9.40 17.57
C ASP A 172 -17.07 8.56 16.55
N ASN A 173 -16.37 7.68 15.84
CA ASN A 173 -16.98 6.78 14.88
C ASN A 173 -16.50 5.34 15.13
N GLU A 174 -17.42 4.44 15.39
CA GLU A 174 -17.13 3.05 15.81
C GLU A 174 -16.29 2.27 14.79
N ARG A 175 -16.52 2.47 13.48
CA ARG A 175 -15.74 1.79 12.44
C ARG A 175 -14.29 2.28 12.40
N ILE A 176 -14.06 3.57 12.58
CA ILE A 176 -12.70 4.12 12.63
C ILE A 176 -12.02 3.68 13.93
N LEU A 177 -12.71 3.72 15.07
CA LEU A 177 -12.15 3.23 16.35
C LEU A 177 -11.77 1.76 16.26
N THR A 178 -12.61 0.92 15.64
CA THR A 178 -12.31 -0.50 15.39
C THR A 178 -11.05 -0.66 14.50
N ALA A 179 -10.90 0.17 13.49
CA ALA A 179 -9.70 0.16 12.64
C ALA A 179 -8.43 0.55 13.41
N LEU A 180 -8.52 1.55 14.29
CA LEU A 180 -7.41 1.93 15.18
C LEU A 180 -7.07 0.81 16.17
N ASP A 181 -8.07 0.12 16.72
CA ASP A 181 -7.89 -1.03 17.61
C ASP A 181 -7.20 -2.20 16.91
N ASP A 182 -7.56 -2.48 15.65
CA ASP A 182 -6.93 -3.53 14.85
C ASP A 182 -5.44 -3.25 14.66
N VAL A 183 -5.09 -2.02 14.28
CA VAL A 183 -3.67 -1.62 14.15
C VAL A 183 -2.94 -1.71 15.49
N GLU A 184 -3.52 -1.19 16.58
CA GLU A 184 -2.88 -1.20 17.90
C GLU A 184 -2.59 -2.62 18.38
N GLN A 185 -3.54 -3.55 18.22
CA GLN A 185 -3.37 -4.95 18.58
C GLN A 185 -2.25 -5.64 17.76
N VAL A 186 -2.15 -5.30 16.48
CA VAL A 186 -1.05 -5.80 15.62
C VAL A 186 0.29 -5.24 16.12
N LEU A 187 0.39 -3.94 16.36
CA LEU A 187 1.61 -3.32 16.88
C LEU A 187 2.05 -3.90 18.23
N GLN A 188 1.13 -4.14 19.15
CA GLN A 188 1.41 -4.81 20.43
C GLN A 188 1.97 -6.22 20.20
N SER A 189 1.44 -6.96 19.24
CA SER A 189 1.91 -8.32 18.90
C SER A 189 3.28 -8.33 18.19
N LEU A 190 3.70 -7.20 17.62
CA LEU A 190 5.00 -7.02 16.97
C LEU A 190 6.03 -6.37 17.91
N SER A 191 5.66 -6.05 19.15
CA SER A 191 6.56 -5.49 20.14
C SER A 191 7.78 -6.39 20.33
N GLY A 192 8.99 -5.80 20.28
CA GLY A 192 10.26 -6.53 20.31
C GLY A 192 10.69 -7.16 18.98
N LEU A 193 9.81 -7.16 17.96
CA LEU A 193 10.19 -7.53 16.59
C LEU A 193 10.54 -6.28 15.75
N LEU A 194 9.78 -5.20 15.93
CA LEU A 194 9.99 -3.90 15.30
C LEU A 194 10.35 -2.89 16.39
N ASP A 195 11.53 -2.27 16.29
CA ASP A 195 12.02 -1.34 17.31
C ASP A 195 11.25 -0.03 17.30
N GLN A 196 10.94 0.48 16.12
CA GLN A 196 10.16 1.69 15.93
C GLN A 196 9.18 1.50 14.79
N THR A 197 7.98 2.03 14.97
CA THR A 197 6.95 2.03 13.94
C THR A 197 6.37 3.43 13.78
N THR A 198 6.07 3.79 12.56
CA THR A 198 5.29 4.99 12.25
C THR A 198 3.92 4.63 11.73
N MET A 199 3.06 5.62 11.70
CA MET A 199 1.71 5.52 11.17
C MET A 199 1.42 6.78 10.35
N ASP A 200 0.67 6.63 9.27
CA ASP A 200 0.09 7.75 8.51
C ASP A 200 -1.37 7.43 8.20
N LEU A 201 -2.30 8.03 8.95
CA LEU A 201 -3.73 7.78 8.75
C LEU A 201 -4.29 8.47 7.50
N GLY A 202 -3.56 9.45 6.95
CA GLY A 202 -3.86 10.08 5.66
C GLY A 202 -3.28 9.33 4.47
N GLN A 203 -2.75 8.12 4.67
CA GLN A 203 -2.24 7.33 3.57
C GLN A 203 -3.38 6.87 2.66
N VAL A 204 -3.42 7.41 1.44
CA VAL A 204 -4.31 6.91 0.39
C VAL A 204 -3.76 5.58 -0.09
N ALA A 205 -4.56 4.53 0.04
CA ALA A 205 -4.17 3.18 -0.35
C ALA A 205 -3.75 3.14 -1.83
N ALA A 206 -2.61 2.52 -2.10
CA ALA A 206 -2.09 2.38 -3.47
C ALA A 206 -3.00 1.53 -4.36
N MET A 207 -3.68 0.55 -3.75
CA MET A 207 -4.57 -0.38 -4.44
C MET A 207 -6.00 -0.26 -3.91
N PRO A 208 -7.00 -0.14 -4.80
CA PRO A 208 -8.40 0.08 -4.41
C PRO A 208 -9.08 -1.15 -3.80
N TYR A 209 -8.36 -2.26 -3.68
CA TYR A 209 -8.88 -3.49 -3.09
C TYR A 209 -8.49 -3.70 -1.62
N TYR A 210 -7.64 -2.86 -1.03
CA TYR A 210 -7.33 -2.96 0.40
C TYR A 210 -8.57 -2.70 1.26
N THR A 211 -8.77 -3.55 2.27
CA THR A 211 -9.95 -3.50 3.14
C THR A 211 -9.62 -3.38 4.63
N GLY A 212 -8.36 -3.57 4.99
CA GLY A 212 -7.90 -3.59 6.38
C GLY A 212 -6.58 -2.88 6.58
N LEU A 213 -5.79 -3.39 7.53
CA LEU A 213 -4.45 -2.88 7.80
C LEU A 213 -3.59 -2.86 6.53
N THR A 214 -2.87 -1.77 6.34
CA THR A 214 -1.86 -1.60 5.31
C THR A 214 -0.53 -1.22 5.92
N PHE A 215 0.56 -1.56 5.25
CA PHE A 215 1.89 -1.14 5.68
C PHE A 215 2.80 -0.86 4.49
N LYS A 216 3.75 0.03 4.72
CA LYS A 216 4.85 0.35 3.80
C LYS A 216 6.16 0.24 4.55
N VAL A 217 7.23 0.00 3.81
CA VAL A 217 8.58 0.06 4.37
C VAL A 217 9.41 1.04 3.55
N PHE A 218 10.01 1.97 4.26
CA PHE A 218 10.88 2.99 3.73
C PHE A 218 12.31 2.74 4.20
N GLY A 219 13.28 3.12 3.40
CA GLY A 219 14.69 3.12 3.76
C GLY A 219 15.26 4.52 3.72
N ASP A 220 16.37 4.73 4.38
CA ASP A 220 17.02 6.05 4.46
C ASP A 220 17.57 6.54 3.11
N ARG A 221 17.79 5.62 2.17
CA ARG A 221 18.50 5.87 0.90
C ARG A 221 17.59 5.83 -0.33
N VAL A 222 16.35 5.44 -0.18
CA VAL A 222 15.38 5.34 -1.27
C VAL A 222 14.23 6.28 -0.96
N PRO A 223 13.87 7.20 -1.87
CA PRO A 223 12.87 8.23 -1.59
C PRO A 223 11.46 7.68 -1.41
N ASP A 224 11.16 6.55 -2.04
CA ASP A 224 9.86 5.92 -2.02
C ASP A 224 9.87 4.62 -1.19
N ALA A 225 8.70 4.16 -0.79
CA ALA A 225 8.56 2.86 -0.15
C ALA A 225 8.99 1.74 -1.11
N PHE A 226 9.95 0.92 -0.70
CA PHE A 226 10.43 -0.21 -1.51
C PHE A 226 9.68 -1.52 -1.21
N LEU A 227 8.85 -1.54 -0.16
CA LEU A 227 7.94 -2.64 0.13
C LEU A 227 6.59 -2.06 0.55
N SER A 228 5.52 -2.66 0.06
CA SER A 228 4.16 -2.34 0.46
C SER A 228 3.30 -3.58 0.56
N GLY A 229 2.36 -3.58 1.51
CA GLY A 229 1.45 -4.68 1.74
C GLY A 229 0.17 -4.25 2.43
N GLY A 230 -0.78 -5.18 2.52
CA GLY A 230 -2.03 -4.92 3.22
C GLY A 230 -3.05 -6.02 3.03
N ARG A 231 -4.14 -5.92 3.79
CA ARG A 231 -5.25 -6.86 3.80
C ARG A 231 -6.30 -6.50 2.75
N TYR A 232 -6.81 -7.51 2.01
CA TYR A 232 -7.71 -7.33 0.87
C TYR A 232 -8.77 -8.44 0.74
N ASP A 233 -9.57 -8.66 1.75
CA ASP A 233 -10.50 -9.79 1.87
C ASP A 233 -11.58 -9.83 0.78
N GLN A 234 -11.89 -8.70 0.15
CA GLN A 234 -12.95 -8.61 -0.85
C GLN A 234 -12.48 -8.78 -2.30
N LEU A 235 -11.17 -8.92 -2.53
CA LEU A 235 -10.61 -9.01 -3.88
C LEU A 235 -11.21 -10.19 -4.65
N PHE A 236 -11.34 -11.35 -4.02
CA PHE A 236 -11.80 -12.59 -4.67
C PHE A 236 -13.24 -12.53 -5.14
N LYS A 237 -14.09 -11.76 -4.44
CA LYS A 237 -15.47 -11.52 -4.89
C LYS A 237 -15.55 -10.88 -6.27
N ARG A 238 -14.59 -9.99 -6.60
CA ARG A 238 -14.52 -9.34 -7.92
C ARG A 238 -14.28 -10.34 -9.06
N PHE A 239 -13.71 -11.49 -8.73
CA PHE A 239 -13.48 -12.59 -9.69
C PHE A 239 -14.51 -13.73 -9.57
N GLY A 240 -15.60 -13.54 -8.81
CA GLY A 240 -16.67 -14.53 -8.66
C GLY A 240 -16.38 -15.67 -7.68
N ALA A 241 -15.33 -15.54 -6.86
CA ALA A 241 -15.05 -16.47 -5.76
C ALA A 241 -15.73 -16.04 -4.44
N ALA A 242 -15.67 -16.91 -3.43
CA ALA A 242 -16.08 -16.57 -2.07
C ALA A 242 -15.22 -15.46 -1.47
N GLU A 243 -15.73 -14.78 -0.46
CA GLU A 243 -14.93 -13.91 0.39
C GLU A 243 -13.92 -14.74 1.16
N LEU A 244 -12.66 -14.37 1.06
CA LEU A 244 -11.55 -15.03 1.74
C LEU A 244 -10.68 -13.98 2.42
N THR A 245 -10.29 -14.23 3.65
CA THR A 245 -9.25 -13.42 4.28
C THR A 245 -7.98 -13.49 3.46
N ALA A 246 -7.40 -12.34 3.17
CA ALA A 246 -6.18 -12.28 2.40
C ALA A 246 -5.32 -11.09 2.78
N ILE A 247 -4.03 -11.34 2.83
CA ILE A 247 -3.00 -10.32 3.00
C ILE A 247 -1.77 -10.72 2.19
N GLY A 248 -1.12 -9.74 1.63
CA GLY A 248 0.14 -9.93 0.93
C GLY A 248 1.01 -8.70 0.99
N TRP A 249 2.21 -8.85 0.52
CA TRP A 249 3.12 -7.73 0.28
C TRP A 249 3.97 -7.98 -0.96
N SER A 250 4.40 -6.89 -1.57
CA SER A 250 5.40 -6.89 -2.62
C SER A 250 6.54 -5.95 -2.27
N LEU A 251 7.75 -6.32 -2.67
CA LEU A 251 8.92 -5.46 -2.65
C LEU A 251 9.41 -5.19 -4.07
N ASP A 252 9.92 -3.99 -4.29
CA ASP A 252 10.64 -3.59 -5.49
C ASP A 252 12.10 -4.02 -5.36
N ILE A 253 12.53 -4.96 -6.21
CA ILE A 253 13.87 -5.54 -6.14
C ILE A 253 14.94 -4.50 -6.48
N ASP A 254 14.65 -3.61 -7.44
CA ASP A 254 15.61 -2.60 -7.89
C ASP A 254 15.83 -1.55 -6.80
N SER A 255 14.76 -1.13 -6.11
CA SER A 255 14.85 -0.23 -4.95
C SER A 255 15.57 -0.86 -3.76
N VAL A 256 15.33 -2.15 -3.48
CA VAL A 256 16.07 -2.89 -2.45
C VAL A 256 17.54 -3.01 -2.82
N TYR A 257 17.85 -3.27 -4.09
CA TYR A 257 19.24 -3.28 -4.58
C TYR A 257 19.92 -1.94 -4.35
N GLN A 258 19.28 -0.82 -4.66
CA GLN A 258 19.79 0.53 -4.39
C GLN A 258 20.04 0.75 -2.90
N ALA A 259 19.07 0.36 -2.04
CA ALA A 259 19.21 0.51 -0.59
C ALA A 259 20.45 -0.21 -0.01
N ILE A 260 20.93 -1.26 -0.66
CA ILE A 260 22.07 -2.06 -0.23
C ILE A 260 23.39 -1.54 -0.83
N HIS A 261 23.39 -1.05 -2.08
CA HIS A 261 24.59 -0.84 -2.89
C HIS A 261 24.98 0.63 -3.10
N ASP A 262 24.31 1.58 -2.47
CA ASP A 262 24.59 3.02 -2.63
C ASP A 262 25.97 3.47 -2.12
N ASP A 263 26.81 2.54 -1.64
CA ASP A 263 28.23 2.76 -1.30
C ASP A 263 29.18 2.42 -2.47
N LEU A 264 28.67 1.94 -3.61
CA LEU A 264 29.50 1.75 -4.80
C LEU A 264 29.64 3.08 -5.54
N PRO A 265 30.89 3.57 -5.77
CA PRO A 265 31.06 4.73 -6.63
C PRO A 265 30.48 4.42 -8.00
N ASP A 266 29.78 5.40 -8.56
CA ASP A 266 29.26 5.37 -9.92
C ASP A 266 30.40 4.97 -10.88
N GLU A 267 30.46 3.70 -11.30
CA GLU A 267 31.35 3.25 -12.37
C GLU A 267 30.84 3.77 -13.73
N GLY A 268 30.25 4.98 -13.71
CA GLY A 268 29.85 5.74 -14.87
C GLY A 268 31.03 6.11 -15.73
N GLY A 269 31.31 5.27 -16.73
CA GLY A 269 31.79 5.68 -18.03
C GLY A 269 33.01 6.58 -18.09
N LYS A 270 34.19 6.08 -17.77
CA LYS A 270 35.37 6.45 -18.52
C LYS A 270 35.51 5.56 -19.75
N GLU A 271 34.63 5.64 -20.69
CA GLU A 271 34.98 5.32 -22.06
C GLU A 271 35.74 6.51 -22.65
N GLY A 272 36.96 6.23 -22.88
CA GLY A 272 37.98 7.18 -23.27
C GLY A 272 37.71 7.82 -24.61
N ASP A 273 37.81 9.09 -24.59
CA ASP A 273 38.29 9.88 -25.71
C ASP A 273 39.74 9.48 -25.98
N SER A 274 39.96 8.68 -27.00
CA SER A 274 41.25 8.55 -27.64
C SER A 274 41.11 8.02 -29.05
N ARG A 275 41.18 8.97 -29.96
CA ARG A 275 41.54 8.99 -31.39
C ARG A 275 40.42 9.25 -32.37
#